data_3215d5a4d075ce45dcbbe198e14569db
#
_entry.id   3215d5a4d075ce45dcbbe198e14569db
#
_cell.length_a   1.000
_cell.length_b   1.000
_cell.length_c   1.000
_cell.angle_alpha   90.00
_cell.angle_beta   90.00
_cell.angle_gamma   90.00
#
_symmetry.space_group_name_H-M   'P 1'
#
loop_
_entity.id
_entity.type
_entity.pdbx_description
1 polymer ?
#
loop_
_entity_poly.entity_id
_entity_poly.type
_entity_poly.pdbx_seq_one_letter_code
_entity_poly.pdbx_strand_id
1 'polypeptide(L)'
;MEEKQLVLVTWRDILQTSDWTPANEVFCHTFQSVGWFISKDEKEIKIGGTLVVKADDPQGTPFGITAFPIGCVEELKVLGAVVDKPPTTDSDAPEEEPT
;
A
#
# COMPACT_ATOMS: atom_id res chain seq x y z
N MET A 1 1.54 -7.32 19.52
CA MET A 1 2.20 -6.69 18.40
C MET A 1 1.42 -6.94 17.15
N GLU A 2 1.25 -5.92 16.38
CA GLU A 2 0.47 -6.04 15.17
C GLU A 2 1.37 -6.32 13.99
N GLU A 3 0.85 -7.15 13.13
CA GLU A 3 1.50 -7.42 11.87
C GLU A 3 1.19 -6.29 10.89
N LYS A 4 2.22 -5.79 10.23
CA LYS A 4 2.06 -4.75 9.23
C LYS A 4 2.31 -5.37 7.88
N GLN A 5 1.33 -5.24 7.01
CA GLN A 5 1.36 -5.90 5.72
C GLN A 5 1.70 -4.92 4.62
N LEU A 6 2.64 -5.29 3.79
CA LEU A 6 2.96 -4.55 2.58
C LEU A 6 2.15 -5.16 1.45
N VAL A 7 1.40 -4.32 0.75
CA VAL A 7 0.47 -4.83 -0.26
C VAL A 7 0.70 -4.14 -1.59
N LEU A 8 0.30 -4.83 -2.64
CA LEU A 8 0.28 -4.32 -3.99
C LEU A 8 -1.17 -4.20 -4.41
N VAL A 9 -1.59 -3.00 -4.81
CA VAL A 9 -2.93 -2.75 -5.29
C VAL A 9 -2.85 -2.53 -6.80
N THR A 10 -3.53 -3.36 -7.56
CA THR A 10 -3.68 -3.18 -8.98
C THR A 10 -5.04 -2.55 -9.22
N TRP A 11 -5.06 -1.38 -9.83
CA TRP A 11 -6.27 -0.59 -9.95
C TRP A 11 -6.34 0.12 -11.28
N ARG A 12 -7.55 0.49 -11.67
CA ARG A 12 -7.78 1.20 -12.92
C ARG A 12 -8.29 2.59 -12.62
N ASP A 13 -7.75 3.54 -13.37
CA ASP A 13 -8.12 4.94 -13.19
C ASP A 13 -9.11 5.34 -14.26
N ILE A 14 -9.80 6.43 -14.01
CA ILE A 14 -10.64 7.04 -15.03
C ILE A 14 -9.75 7.87 -15.94
N LEU A 15 -10.23 8.08 -17.15
CA LEU A 15 -9.53 8.93 -18.09
C LEU A 15 -10.54 9.84 -18.76
N GLN A 16 -10.21 11.10 -18.80
CA GLN A 16 -11.05 12.10 -19.46
C GLN A 16 -10.19 12.87 -20.44
N THR A 17 -10.71 13.07 -21.63
CA THR A 17 -10.06 13.92 -22.62
C THR A 17 -10.88 15.16 -22.81
N SER A 18 -10.21 16.24 -23.25
CA SER A 18 -10.88 17.50 -23.54
C SER A 18 -10.64 17.91 -24.99
N ASP A 19 -10.32 16.95 -25.83
CA ASP A 19 -10.07 17.21 -27.25
C ASP A 19 -10.93 16.27 -28.10
N TRP A 20 -10.58 16.13 -29.36
CA TRP A 20 -11.37 15.36 -30.33
C TRP A 20 -10.79 13.96 -30.54
N THR A 21 -10.17 13.41 -29.52
CA THR A 21 -9.62 12.06 -29.61
C THR A 21 -10.73 11.05 -29.90
N PRO A 22 -10.55 10.14 -30.86
CA PRO A 22 -11.55 9.10 -31.14
C PRO A 22 -11.76 8.21 -29.93
N ALA A 23 -13.01 7.79 -29.72
CA ALA A 23 -13.37 7.04 -28.53
C ALA A 23 -12.58 5.75 -28.38
N ASN A 24 -12.22 5.10 -29.50
CA ASN A 24 -11.48 3.84 -29.44
C ASN A 24 -10.02 4.02 -29.02
N GLU A 25 -9.58 5.27 -28.86
CA GLU A 25 -8.23 5.55 -28.37
C GLU A 25 -8.24 6.00 -26.90
N VAL A 26 -9.42 6.05 -26.29
CA VAL A 26 -9.57 6.45 -24.89
C VAL A 26 -9.93 5.22 -24.08
N PHE A 27 -9.09 4.87 -23.14
CA PHE A 27 -9.33 3.71 -22.29
C PHE A 27 -8.69 3.90 -20.94
N CYS A 28 -9.21 3.18 -19.95
CA CYS A 28 -8.72 3.29 -18.59
C CYS A 28 -7.40 2.55 -18.47
N HIS A 29 -6.44 3.22 -17.86
CA HIS A 29 -5.13 2.62 -17.65
C HIS A 29 -5.13 1.86 -16.33
N THR A 30 -4.35 0.79 -16.29
CA THR A 30 -4.16 0.00 -15.09
C THR A 30 -2.86 0.42 -14.44
N PHE A 31 -2.93 0.67 -13.14
CA PHE A 31 -1.79 1.08 -12.36
C PHE A 31 -1.56 0.11 -11.21
N GLN A 32 -0.37 0.14 -10.68
CA GLN A 32 -0.04 -0.64 -9.50
C GLN A 32 0.60 0.28 -8.46
N SER A 33 0.11 0.17 -7.24
CA SER A 33 0.61 0.97 -6.13
C SER A 33 0.99 0.03 -4.99
N VAL A 34 2.06 0.35 -4.32
CA VAL A 34 2.56 -0.44 -3.21
C VAL A 34 2.51 0.41 -1.96
N GLY A 35 2.06 -0.17 -0.87
CA GLY A 35 2.04 0.54 0.39
C GLY A 35 1.68 -0.38 1.54
N TRP A 36 1.63 0.21 2.72
CA TRP A 36 1.27 -0.49 3.93
C TRP A 36 -0.25 -0.56 4.03
N PHE A 37 -0.76 -1.76 4.22
CA PHE A 37 -2.22 -1.95 4.30
C PHE A 37 -2.75 -1.26 5.54
N ILE A 38 -3.79 -0.45 5.38
CA ILE A 38 -4.42 0.23 6.49
C ILE A 38 -5.79 -0.37 6.77
N SER A 39 -6.65 -0.39 5.74
CA SER A 39 -8.01 -0.88 5.95
C SER A 39 -8.66 -1.25 4.62
N LYS A 40 -9.69 -2.05 4.73
CA LYS A 40 -10.51 -2.43 3.59
C LYS A 40 -11.94 -2.60 4.07
N ASP A 41 -12.85 -1.96 3.39
CA ASP A 41 -14.27 -2.16 3.64
C ASP A 41 -14.98 -2.30 2.30
N GLU A 42 -16.31 -2.23 2.32
CA GLU A 42 -17.08 -2.44 1.09
C GLU A 42 -16.95 -1.29 0.12
N LYS A 43 -16.39 -0.17 0.55
CA LYS A 43 -16.31 1.01 -0.30
C LYS A 43 -14.91 1.27 -0.81
N GLU A 44 -13.89 0.98 0.00
CA GLU A 44 -12.54 1.42 -0.36
C GLU A 44 -11.48 0.59 0.32
N ILE A 45 -10.29 0.64 -0.27
CA ILE A 45 -9.06 0.10 0.30
C ILE A 45 -8.14 1.27 0.55
N LYS A 46 -7.51 1.31 1.73
CA LYS A 46 -6.56 2.36 2.05
C LYS A 46 -5.19 1.78 2.30
N ILE A 47 -4.19 2.43 1.75
CA ILE A 47 -2.79 2.08 2.00
C ILE A 47 -2.04 3.34 2.36
N GLY A 48 -0.94 3.17 3.08
CA GLY A 48 -0.09 4.28 3.47
C GLY A 48 1.30 4.11 2.93
N GLY A 49 1.94 5.23 2.60
CA GLY A 49 3.31 5.17 2.09
C GLY A 49 4.34 5.02 3.19
N THR A 50 4.03 5.50 4.37
CA THR A 50 4.97 5.52 5.49
C THR A 50 4.20 5.25 6.76
N LEU A 51 4.81 4.51 7.66
CA LEU A 51 4.25 4.26 8.99
C LEU A 51 5.25 4.68 10.03
N VAL A 52 4.72 5.22 11.13
CA VAL A 52 5.54 5.45 12.32
C VAL A 52 5.63 4.13 13.08
N VAL A 53 6.84 3.70 13.37
CA VAL A 53 7.05 2.43 14.06
C VAL A 53 7.87 2.63 15.32
N LYS A 54 7.54 3.64 16.08
CA LYS A 54 8.23 3.94 17.31
C LYS A 54 7.47 3.41 18.51
N ALA A 55 8.19 3.26 19.60
CA ALA A 55 7.58 2.76 20.82
C ALA A 55 6.51 3.70 21.34
N ASP A 56 6.64 4.99 21.08
CA ASP A 56 5.67 5.97 21.55
C ASP A 56 4.48 6.11 20.60
N ASP A 57 4.46 5.32 19.52
CA ASP A 57 3.32 5.29 18.61
C ASP A 57 3.05 3.84 18.25
N PRO A 58 2.47 3.07 19.18
CA PRO A 58 2.25 1.65 18.93
C PRO A 58 1.22 1.38 17.84
N GLN A 59 0.46 2.37 17.46
CA GLN A 59 -0.54 2.16 16.41
C GLN A 59 0.03 2.29 15.03
N GLY A 60 1.23 2.87 14.91
CA GLY A 60 1.85 3.01 13.61
C GLY A 60 1.10 3.99 12.74
N THR A 61 1.09 5.27 13.17
CA THR A 61 0.36 6.29 12.42
C THR A 61 0.84 6.33 10.97
N PRO A 62 -0.08 6.23 10.02
CA PRO A 62 0.31 6.27 8.62
C PRO A 62 0.45 7.69 8.11
N PHE A 63 1.31 7.86 7.12
CA PHE A 63 1.48 9.11 6.42
C PHE A 63 1.40 8.85 4.92
N GLY A 64 0.73 9.73 4.21
CA GLY A 64 0.57 9.57 2.77
C GLY A 64 -0.42 8.48 2.44
N ILE A 65 -1.66 8.66 2.88
CA ILE A 65 -2.70 7.66 2.70
C ILE A 65 -3.33 7.81 1.33
N THR A 66 -3.48 6.70 0.63
CA THR A 66 -4.23 6.63 -0.61
C THR A 66 -5.45 5.75 -0.39
N ALA A 67 -6.60 6.25 -0.79
CA ALA A 67 -7.85 5.49 -0.72
C ALA A 67 -8.29 5.15 -2.15
N PHE A 68 -8.51 3.87 -2.41
CA PHE A 68 -8.97 3.39 -3.71
C PHE A 68 -10.42 2.96 -3.60
N PRO A 69 -11.31 3.46 -4.46
CA PRO A 69 -12.66 2.92 -4.50
C PRO A 69 -12.60 1.44 -4.85
N ILE A 70 -13.43 0.65 -4.18
CA ILE A 70 -13.34 -0.81 -4.37
C ILE A 70 -13.64 -1.20 -5.81
N GLY A 71 -14.51 -0.45 -6.48
CA GLY A 71 -14.84 -0.74 -7.87
C GLY A 71 -13.70 -0.49 -8.85
N CYS A 72 -12.68 0.22 -8.44
CA CYS A 72 -11.52 0.49 -9.28
C CYS A 72 -10.38 -0.48 -9.02
N VAL A 73 -10.50 -1.32 -8.01
CA VAL A 73 -9.41 -2.23 -7.62
C VAL A 73 -9.63 -3.57 -8.32
N GLU A 74 -8.62 -4.02 -9.06
CA GLU A 74 -8.68 -5.31 -9.73
C GLU A 74 -8.07 -6.40 -8.87
N GLU A 75 -7.05 -6.06 -8.09
CA GLU A 75 -6.37 -7.06 -7.28
C GLU A 75 -5.71 -6.40 -6.08
N LEU A 76 -5.77 -7.08 -4.95
CA LEU A 76 -5.02 -6.72 -3.75
C LEU A 76 -4.17 -7.91 -3.39
N LYS A 77 -2.86 -7.72 -3.39
CA LYS A 77 -1.93 -8.82 -3.16
C LYS A 77 -1.00 -8.47 -2.01
N VAL A 78 -0.88 -9.39 -1.06
CA VAL A 78 0.05 -9.21 0.04
C VAL A 78 1.44 -9.57 -0.44
N LEU A 79 2.37 -8.63 -0.33
CA LEU A 79 3.74 -8.84 -0.75
C LEU A 79 4.59 -9.37 0.38
N GLY A 80 4.27 -8.99 1.61
CA GLY A 80 5.02 -9.44 2.76
C GLY A 80 4.44 -8.85 4.01
N ALA A 81 4.98 -9.25 5.14
CA ALA A 81 4.48 -8.80 6.42
C ALA A 81 5.66 -8.54 7.33
N VAL A 82 5.52 -7.51 8.15
CA VAL A 82 6.51 -7.14 9.14
C VAL A 82 5.82 -7.11 10.48
N VAL A 83 6.39 -7.82 11.43
CA VAL A 83 5.88 -7.84 12.79
C VAL A 83 6.79 -6.97 13.63
N ASP A 84 6.19 -6.05 14.38
CA ASP A 84 6.95 -5.23 15.30
C ASP A 84 7.65 -6.14 16.30
N LYS A 85 8.93 -5.94 16.47
CA LYS A 85 9.70 -6.74 17.39
C LYS A 85 10.31 -5.84 18.44
N PRO A 86 10.50 -6.38 19.64
CA PRO A 86 11.30 -5.64 20.60
C PRO A 86 12.72 -5.50 20.05
N PRO A 87 13.45 -4.49 20.49
CA PRO A 87 14.84 -4.36 20.09
C PRO A 87 15.58 -5.60 20.49
N THR A 88 16.37 -6.16 19.56
CA THR A 88 17.16 -7.34 19.85
C THR A 88 18.61 -6.96 19.83
N THR A 89 19.34 -7.82 20.42
CA THR A 89 20.75 -7.65 20.36
C THR A 89 21.29 -8.20 19.09
N ASP A 90 21.46 -8.42 18.78
CA ASP A 90 21.71 -8.84 17.73
C ASP A 90 21.70 -9.13 16.76
N SER A 91 21.76 -9.45 17.10
CA SER A 91 21.65 -9.73 16.28
C SER A 91 21.42 -9.66 15.29
N ASP A 92 21.39 -9.61 15.55
CA ASP A 92 21.00 -9.61 14.56
C ASP A 92 21.23 -9.10 13.57
N ALA A 93 21.65 -9.28 14.04
CA ALA A 93 21.73 -8.94 13.19
C ALA A 93 22.29 -8.72 12.24
N PRO A 94 22.60 -8.66 12.18
CA PRO A 94 22.85 -8.44 11.21
C PRO A 94 23.25 -8.53 10.29
N GLU A 95 23.04 -8.80 10.62
CA GLU A 95 23.12 -8.89 9.92
C GLU A 95 23.17 -8.81 8.86
N GLU A 96 23.21 -8.99 9.10
CA GLU A 96 23.03 -8.99 8.26
C GLU A 96 23.18 -8.81 7.24
N GLU A 97 23.24 -8.97 7.23
CA GLU A 97 23.20 -8.83 6.26
C GLU A 97 23.51 -8.63 5.37
N PRO A 98 23.51 -8.71 5.15
CA PRO A 98 23.75 -8.74 4.10
C PRO A 98 23.98 -8.34 3.26
N THR A 99 24.14 -8.31 3.11
CA THR A 99 24.36 -8.01 2.16
C THR A 99 24.48 -7.97 1.42
#